data_f5aba2913359f0b5cf5f38ab64de2a00
#
_entry.id   f5aba2913359f0b5cf5f38ab64de2a00
#
_cell.length_a   1.000
_cell.length_b   1.000
_cell.length_c   1.000
_cell.angle_alpha   90.00
_cell.angle_beta   90.00
_cell.angle_gamma   90.00
#
_symmetry.space_group_name_H-M   'P 1'
#
loop_
_entity.id
_entity.type
_entity.pdbx_description
1 polymer ?
#
loop_
_entity_poly.entity_id
_entity_poly.type
_entity_poly.pdbx_seq_one_letter_code
_entity_poly.pdbx_strand_id
1 'polypeptide(L)'
;AYTAGFFDGEGSISIIARNRDDWSTEHRLWVSIGQKDGATLDWLKDNFGGSIYLVKRDGSFYWAVSNKNAYNFLKRIIDFLQYKKPQAEVALKLYEECPPQKRPIPKEEVLRREGLRQQLKDMKKFVIKSQYVGSESKRIDPKGM
;
A
#
# COMPACT_ATOMS: atom_id res chain seq x y z
N ALA A 1 9.36 14.23 6.58
CA ALA A 1 8.18 15.02 6.19
C ALA A 1 7.97 15.04 4.67
N TYR A 2 9.03 15.31 3.92
CA TYR A 2 8.92 15.33 2.46
C TYR A 2 8.44 13.98 1.90
N THR A 3 9.06 12.89 2.34
CA THR A 3 8.69 11.54 1.86
C THR A 3 7.25 11.20 2.23
N ALA A 4 6.82 11.56 3.44
CA ALA A 4 5.47 11.29 3.89
C ALA A 4 4.44 12.06 3.05
N GLY A 5 4.69 13.32 2.76
CA GLY A 5 3.80 14.13 1.93
C GLY A 5 3.70 13.58 0.51
N PHE A 6 4.84 13.19 -0.05
CA PHE A 6 4.90 12.59 -1.37
C PHE A 6 4.13 11.27 -1.39
N PHE A 7 4.33 10.44 -0.38
CA PHE A 7 3.64 9.16 -0.26
C PHE A 7 2.12 9.36 -0.08
N ASP A 8 1.71 10.34 0.71
CA ASP A 8 0.28 10.65 0.90
C ASP A 8 -0.41 10.91 -0.43
N GLY A 9 0.27 11.60 -1.35
CA GLY A 9 -0.30 11.93 -2.65
C GLY A 9 -0.21 10.82 -3.68
N GLU A 10 0.92 10.14 -3.73
CA GLU A 10 1.26 9.24 -4.83
C GLU A 10 1.42 7.76 -4.45
N GLY A 11 1.43 7.47 -3.15
CA GLY A 11 1.72 6.13 -2.68
C GLY A 11 0.53 5.21 -2.63
N SER A 12 0.81 3.92 -2.49
CA SER A 12 -0.20 2.89 -2.31
C SER A 12 0.27 1.88 -1.28
N ILE A 13 -0.64 1.48 -0.39
CA ILE A 13 -0.40 0.45 0.61
C ILE A 13 -1.35 -0.71 0.33
N SER A 14 -0.82 -1.91 0.23
CA SER A 14 -1.63 -3.10 -0.04
C SER A 14 -1.14 -4.28 0.79
N ILE A 15 -2.05 -5.18 1.10
CA ILE A 15 -1.72 -6.49 1.61
C ILE A 15 -2.12 -7.46 0.52
N ILE A 16 -1.13 -8.18 -0.03
CA ILE A 16 -1.34 -9.11 -1.14
C ILE A 16 -1.49 -10.50 -0.57
N ALA A 17 -2.56 -11.19 -0.95
CA ALA A 17 -2.79 -12.57 -0.56
C ALA A 17 -2.40 -13.49 -1.71
N ARG A 18 -1.66 -14.54 -1.41
CA ARG A 18 -1.24 -15.52 -2.39
C ARG A 18 -1.47 -16.93 -1.85
N ASN A 19 -2.26 -17.71 -2.56
CA ASN A 19 -2.48 -19.10 -2.20
C ASN A 19 -1.25 -19.92 -2.55
N ARG A 20 -0.94 -20.88 -1.67
CA ARG A 20 0.17 -21.80 -1.88
C ARG A 20 -0.32 -23.24 -1.90
N ASP A 21 0.47 -24.10 -2.50
CA ASP A 21 0.15 -25.52 -2.63
C ASP A 21 0.04 -26.24 -1.27
N ASP A 22 0.69 -25.70 -0.24
CA ASP A 22 0.62 -26.26 1.12
C ASP A 22 -0.61 -25.79 1.91
N TRP A 23 -1.58 -25.19 1.22
CA TRP A 23 -2.86 -24.73 1.74
C TRP A 23 -2.78 -23.49 2.64
N SER A 24 -1.62 -22.97 2.85
CA SER A 24 -1.51 -21.70 3.59
C SER A 24 -1.53 -20.54 2.62
N THR A 25 -2.31 -19.52 2.97
CA THR A 25 -2.31 -18.28 2.20
C THR A 25 -1.22 -17.36 2.75
N GLU A 26 -0.34 -16.93 1.87
CA GLU A 26 0.68 -15.95 2.23
C GLU A 26 0.10 -14.55 2.11
N HIS A 27 0.29 -13.74 3.14
CA HIS A 27 -0.08 -12.33 3.12
C HIS A 27 1.20 -11.49 3.15
N ARG A 28 1.35 -10.66 2.13
CA ARG A 28 2.55 -9.82 1.99
C ARG A 28 2.15 -8.35 2.07
N LEU A 29 2.89 -7.60 2.87
CA LEU A 29 2.76 -6.15 2.86
C LEU A 29 3.47 -5.61 1.63
N TRP A 30 2.81 -4.73 0.90
CA TRP A 30 3.32 -4.15 -0.34
C TRP A 30 3.07 -2.65 -0.32
N VAL A 31 4.14 -1.89 -0.51
CA VAL A 31 4.09 -0.43 -0.54
C VAL A 31 4.72 0.02 -1.84
N SER A 32 4.06 0.90 -2.58
CA SER A 32 4.55 1.35 -3.87
C SER A 32 4.26 2.82 -4.11
N ILE A 33 5.07 3.42 -4.98
CA ILE A 33 4.87 4.79 -5.48
C ILE A 33 5.15 4.76 -6.98
N GLY A 34 4.19 5.28 -7.76
CA GLY A 34 4.34 5.38 -9.21
C GLY A 34 4.70 6.80 -9.63
N GLN A 35 5.57 6.91 -10.64
CA GLN A 35 6.00 8.20 -11.19
C GLN A 35 6.43 8.04 -12.64
N LYS A 36 6.25 9.10 -13.41
CA LYS A 36 6.77 9.15 -14.78
C LYS A 36 8.28 9.41 -14.78
N ASP A 37 8.75 10.19 -13.82
CA ASP A 37 10.17 10.50 -13.66
C ASP A 37 10.81 9.53 -12.65
N GLY A 38 11.85 8.84 -13.08
CA GLY A 38 12.51 7.84 -12.23
C GLY A 38 13.45 8.42 -11.17
N ALA A 39 13.82 9.69 -11.25
CA ALA A 39 14.83 10.25 -10.33
C ALA A 39 14.41 10.19 -8.85
N THR A 40 13.16 10.54 -8.55
CA THR A 40 12.65 10.46 -7.18
C THR A 40 12.60 9.02 -6.69
N LEU A 41 12.29 8.10 -7.58
CA LEU A 41 12.22 6.68 -7.23
C LEU A 41 13.61 6.12 -6.93
N ASP A 42 14.64 6.58 -7.63
CA ASP A 42 16.02 6.19 -7.33
C ASP A 42 16.40 6.64 -5.91
N TRP A 43 16.03 7.84 -5.52
CA TRP A 43 16.26 8.33 -4.18
C TRP A 43 15.56 7.46 -3.12
N LEU A 44 14.31 7.05 -3.39
CA LEU A 44 13.57 6.16 -2.50
C LEU A 44 14.28 4.81 -2.34
N LYS A 45 14.73 4.24 -3.45
CA LYS A 45 15.44 2.96 -3.43
C LYS A 45 16.73 3.06 -2.63
N ASP A 46 17.49 4.14 -2.81
CA ASP A 46 18.74 4.33 -2.11
C ASP A 46 18.54 4.48 -0.60
N ASN A 47 17.43 5.08 -0.18
CA ASN A 47 17.20 5.36 1.24
C ASN A 47 16.38 4.28 1.95
N PHE A 48 15.54 3.56 1.24
CA PHE A 48 14.61 2.61 1.85
C PHE A 48 14.69 1.20 1.29
N GLY A 49 15.53 0.98 0.30
CA GLY A 49 15.60 -0.31 -0.38
C GLY A 49 14.47 -0.49 -1.37
N GLY A 50 14.19 -1.73 -1.70
CA GLY A 50 13.15 -2.04 -2.67
C GLY A 50 13.65 -2.09 -4.09
N SER A 51 12.73 -2.07 -5.03
CA SER A 51 13.03 -2.19 -6.46
C SER A 51 12.23 -1.20 -7.28
N ILE A 52 12.75 -0.88 -8.44
CA ILE A 52 12.07 -0.01 -9.40
C ILE A 52 11.69 -0.83 -10.62
N TYR A 53 10.45 -0.68 -11.06
CA TYR A 53 9.90 -1.43 -12.18
C TYR A 53 9.41 -0.47 -13.26
N LEU A 54 9.62 -0.86 -14.50
CA LEU A 54 9.09 -0.12 -15.66
C LEU A 54 7.69 -0.65 -15.99
N VAL A 55 6.74 0.27 -16.16
CA VAL A 55 5.41 -0.08 -16.65
C VAL A 55 5.44 0.09 -18.18
N LYS A 56 5.54 -1.02 -18.88
CA LYS A 56 5.73 -1.01 -20.35
C LYS A 56 4.60 -0.31 -21.09
N ARG A 57 3.39 -0.37 -20.54
CA ARG A 57 2.21 0.13 -21.23
C ARG A 57 2.25 1.65 -21.45
N ASP A 58 2.76 2.41 -20.46
CA ASP A 58 2.74 3.88 -20.53
C ASP A 58 4.10 4.53 -20.31
N GLY A 59 5.15 3.72 -20.15
CA GLY A 59 6.50 4.23 -19.95
C GLY A 59 6.77 4.81 -18.58
N SER A 60 5.84 4.67 -17.65
CA SER A 60 6.06 5.14 -16.27
C SER A 60 6.85 4.12 -15.47
N PHE A 61 7.23 4.51 -14.26
CA PHE A 61 7.96 3.64 -13.34
C PHE A 61 7.21 3.56 -12.03
N TYR A 62 7.45 2.51 -11.26
CA TYR A 62 7.06 2.48 -9.86
C TYR A 62 8.15 1.86 -9.01
N TRP A 63 8.26 2.40 -7.79
CA TRP A 63 9.11 1.86 -6.75
C TRP A 63 8.24 1.03 -5.81
N ALA A 64 8.77 -0.09 -5.35
CA ALA A 64 8.03 -0.95 -4.43
C ALA A 64 8.94 -1.58 -3.40
N VAL A 65 8.43 -1.69 -2.19
CA VAL A 65 9.06 -2.46 -1.11
C VAL A 65 8.01 -3.40 -0.53
N SER A 66 8.49 -4.49 0.03
CA SER A 66 7.58 -5.49 0.59
C SER A 66 8.03 -5.92 1.97
N ASN A 67 7.09 -6.48 2.71
CA ASN A 67 7.30 -7.14 4.00
C ASN A 67 8.09 -6.26 4.99
N LYS A 68 9.22 -6.75 5.50
CA LYS A 68 9.97 -6.03 6.53
C LYS A 68 10.38 -4.63 6.09
N ASN A 69 10.84 -4.47 4.85
CA ASN A 69 11.24 -3.17 4.35
C ASN A 69 10.04 -2.22 4.23
N ALA A 70 8.89 -2.75 3.81
CA ALA A 70 7.67 -1.95 3.77
C ALA A 70 7.24 -1.54 5.18
N TYR A 71 7.31 -2.45 6.13
CA TYR A 71 7.02 -2.16 7.53
C TYR A 71 7.92 -1.04 8.05
N ASN A 72 9.23 -1.18 7.84
CA ASN A 72 10.19 -0.18 8.31
C ASN A 72 9.96 1.19 7.65
N PHE A 73 9.64 1.19 6.36
CA PHE A 73 9.32 2.42 5.64
C PHE A 73 8.10 3.12 6.27
N LEU A 74 7.02 2.38 6.46
CA LEU A 74 5.80 2.95 7.04
C LEU A 74 6.02 3.46 8.46
N LYS A 75 6.79 2.73 9.27
CA LYS A 75 7.10 3.17 10.64
C LYS A 75 7.83 4.50 10.65
N ARG A 76 8.68 4.75 9.67
CA ARG A 76 9.45 6.00 9.61
C ARG A 76 8.62 7.20 9.18
N ILE A 77 7.56 7.00 8.40
CA ILE A 77 6.79 8.12 7.85
C ILE A 77 5.40 8.28 8.45
N ILE A 78 4.91 7.31 9.24
CA ILE A 78 3.51 7.27 9.67
C ILE A 78 3.10 8.52 10.46
N ASP A 79 3.99 9.06 11.29
CA ASP A 79 3.65 10.23 12.12
C ASP A 79 3.43 11.49 11.28
N PHE A 80 3.91 11.50 10.04
CA PHE A 80 3.78 12.63 9.13
C PHE A 80 2.71 12.42 8.06
N LEU A 81 2.09 11.23 8.01
CA LEU A 81 1.01 10.95 7.07
C LEU A 81 -0.28 11.59 7.57
N GLN A 82 -1.07 12.08 6.64
CA GLN A 82 -2.39 12.61 6.94
C GLN A 82 -3.46 11.73 6.28
N TYR A 83 -3.41 11.63 4.99
CA TYR A 83 -4.41 10.93 4.19
C TYR A 83 -4.36 9.42 4.39
N LYS A 84 -3.16 8.87 4.32
CA LYS A 84 -2.95 7.43 4.35
C LYS A 84 -2.60 6.89 5.75
N LYS A 85 -2.63 7.75 6.76
CA LYS A 85 -2.30 7.31 8.12
C LYS A 85 -3.17 6.14 8.59
N PRO A 86 -4.51 6.18 8.45
CA PRO A 86 -5.32 5.03 8.86
C PRO A 86 -4.97 3.74 8.11
N GLN A 87 -4.66 3.86 6.81
CA GLN A 87 -4.25 2.71 6.01
C GLN A 87 -2.92 2.14 6.51
N ALA A 88 -1.97 3.02 6.81
CA ALA A 88 -0.67 2.60 7.34
C ALA A 88 -0.82 1.92 8.70
N GLU A 89 -1.70 2.40 9.55
CA GLU A 89 -1.96 1.78 10.84
C GLU A 89 -2.46 0.35 10.69
N VAL A 90 -3.37 0.09 9.77
CA VAL A 90 -3.86 -1.25 9.48
C VAL A 90 -2.74 -2.14 8.95
N ALA A 91 -1.94 -1.60 8.04
CA ALA A 91 -0.83 -2.34 7.45
C ALA A 91 0.22 -2.74 8.50
N LEU A 92 0.51 -1.86 9.43
CA LEU A 92 1.47 -2.15 10.50
C LEU A 92 1.00 -3.29 11.40
N LYS A 93 -0.31 -3.43 11.60
CA LYS A 93 -0.87 -4.50 12.41
C LYS A 93 -0.52 -5.88 11.84
N LEU A 94 -0.36 -5.99 10.53
CA LEU A 94 0.02 -7.26 9.92
C LEU A 94 1.33 -7.79 10.50
N TYR A 95 2.26 -6.92 10.82
CA TYR A 95 3.54 -7.30 11.40
C TYR A 95 3.52 -7.32 12.92
N GLU A 96 2.78 -6.41 13.53
CA GLU A 96 2.80 -6.27 14.99
C GLU A 96 1.91 -7.28 15.69
N GLU A 97 0.79 -7.65 15.07
CA GLU A 97 -0.17 -8.57 15.66
C GLU A 97 -0.19 -9.96 15.01
N CYS A 98 0.45 -10.10 13.86
CA CYS A 98 0.50 -11.35 13.12
C CYS A 98 1.95 -11.72 12.83
N PRO A 99 2.71 -12.16 13.84
CA PRO A 99 4.12 -12.47 13.65
C PRO A 99 4.34 -13.62 12.68
N PRO A 100 5.53 -13.69 12.06
CA PRO A 100 5.85 -14.79 11.16
C PRO A 100 5.70 -16.13 11.83
N GLN A 101 5.13 -17.08 11.11
CA GLN A 101 4.93 -18.44 11.61
C GLN A 101 5.45 -19.45 10.62
N LYS A 102 5.83 -20.61 11.13
CA LYS A 102 6.23 -21.73 10.29
C LYS A 102 5.01 -22.28 9.53
N ARG A 103 5.25 -22.76 8.35
CA ARG A 103 4.20 -23.37 7.53
C ARG A 103 3.92 -24.79 7.91
N PRO A 104 2.68 -25.26 7.76
CA PRO A 104 1.52 -24.50 7.29
C PRO A 104 1.05 -23.50 8.35
N ILE A 105 0.54 -22.36 7.88
CA ILE A 105 0.02 -21.32 8.77
C ILE A 105 -1.34 -21.75 9.30
N PRO A 106 -1.60 -21.66 10.61
CA PRO A 106 -2.91 -22.03 11.16
C PRO A 106 -4.04 -21.26 10.49
N LYS A 107 -5.16 -21.94 10.29
CA LYS A 107 -6.32 -21.35 9.62
C LYS A 107 -6.80 -20.07 10.29
N GLU A 108 -6.79 -20.03 11.61
CA GLU A 108 -7.20 -18.85 12.38
C GLU A 108 -6.32 -17.65 12.07
N GLU A 109 -5.03 -17.90 11.93
CA GLU A 109 -4.08 -16.85 11.60
C GLU A 109 -4.28 -16.35 10.15
N VAL A 110 -4.56 -17.25 9.23
CA VAL A 110 -4.88 -16.87 7.86
C VAL A 110 -6.12 -15.98 7.83
N LEU A 111 -7.15 -16.33 8.59
CA LEU A 111 -8.38 -15.53 8.66
C LEU A 111 -8.13 -14.17 9.26
N ARG A 112 -7.29 -14.07 10.27
CA ARG A 112 -6.93 -12.81 10.90
C ARG A 112 -6.23 -11.88 9.91
N ARG A 113 -5.26 -12.41 9.18
CA ARG A 113 -4.53 -11.66 8.16
C ARG A 113 -5.44 -11.23 7.01
N GLU A 114 -6.35 -12.12 6.60
CA GLU A 114 -7.32 -11.80 5.57
C GLU A 114 -8.29 -10.71 6.01
N GLY A 115 -8.63 -10.68 7.29
CA GLY A 115 -9.43 -9.60 7.87
C GLY A 115 -8.76 -8.25 7.74
N LEU A 116 -7.46 -8.18 8.02
CA LEU A 116 -6.69 -6.93 7.85
C LEU A 116 -6.62 -6.51 6.38
N ARG A 117 -6.41 -7.47 5.49
CA ARG A 117 -6.37 -7.21 4.06
C ARG A 117 -7.70 -6.63 3.58
N GLN A 118 -8.80 -7.22 4.00
CA GLN A 118 -10.13 -6.76 3.61
C GLN A 118 -10.42 -5.37 4.19
N GLN A 119 -10.04 -5.14 5.43
CA GLN A 119 -10.19 -3.84 6.06
C GLN A 119 -9.46 -2.75 5.27
N LEU A 120 -8.23 -3.04 4.86
CA LEU A 120 -7.44 -2.09 4.07
C LEU A 120 -8.09 -1.81 2.71
N LYS A 121 -8.60 -2.84 2.05
CA LYS A 121 -9.30 -2.67 0.77
C LYS A 121 -10.56 -1.80 0.93
N ASP A 122 -11.30 -2.03 1.99
CA ASP A 122 -12.52 -1.27 2.26
C ASP A 122 -12.20 0.20 2.54
N MET A 123 -11.14 0.47 3.26
CA MET A 123 -10.69 1.84 3.53
C MET A 123 -10.34 2.57 2.23
N LYS A 124 -9.68 1.90 1.30
CA LYS A 124 -9.34 2.49 0.01
C LYS A 124 -10.59 2.83 -0.80
N LYS A 125 -11.56 1.94 -0.81
CA LYS A 125 -12.84 2.20 -1.50
C LYS A 125 -13.56 3.39 -0.89
N PHE A 126 -13.57 3.49 0.41
CA PHE A 126 -14.22 4.59 1.12
C PHE A 126 -13.58 5.93 0.74
N VAL A 127 -12.26 6.00 0.75
CA VAL A 127 -11.54 7.22 0.40
C VAL A 127 -11.85 7.65 -1.03
N ILE A 128 -11.80 6.73 -1.98
CA ILE A 128 -12.12 7.02 -3.37
C ILE A 128 -13.55 7.52 -3.51
N LYS A 129 -14.48 6.84 -2.88
CA LYS A 129 -15.88 7.19 -2.91
C LYS A 129 -16.13 8.57 -2.31
N SER A 130 -15.52 8.88 -1.19
CA SER A 130 -15.60 10.20 -0.56
C SER A 130 -15.11 11.30 -1.47
N GLN A 131 -13.98 11.07 -2.14
CA GLN A 131 -13.44 12.04 -3.09
C GLN A 131 -14.42 12.32 -4.23
N TYR A 132 -14.99 11.28 -4.79
CA TYR A 132 -15.96 11.44 -5.88
C TYR A 132 -17.23 12.14 -5.40
N VAL A 133 -17.78 11.76 -4.29
CA VAL A 133 -18.96 12.39 -3.73
C VAL A 133 -18.69 13.86 -3.41
N GLY A 134 -17.53 14.15 -2.82
CA GLY A 134 -17.15 15.53 -2.48
C GLY A 134 -16.94 16.41 -3.69
N SER A 135 -16.59 15.86 -4.83
CA SER A 135 -16.34 16.63 -6.06
C SER A 135 -17.54 16.67 -6.99
N GLU A 136 -18.53 15.82 -6.83
CA GLU A 136 -19.70 15.76 -7.70
C GLU A 136 -20.46 17.09 -7.77
N SER A 137 -20.61 17.75 -6.65
CA SER A 137 -21.31 19.03 -6.60
C SER A 137 -20.59 20.12 -7.39
N LYS A 138 -19.32 19.97 -7.62
CA LYS A 138 -18.48 20.94 -8.35
C LYS A 138 -18.09 20.43 -9.72
N ARG A 139 -18.37 19.17 -9.97
CA ARG A 139 -17.91 18.51 -11.17
C ARG A 139 -18.82 18.80 -12.33
N ILE A 140 -18.21 19.32 -13.37
CA ILE A 140 -18.88 19.43 -14.65
C ILE A 140 -18.75 18.10 -15.34
N ASP A 141 -19.86 17.55 -15.80
CA ASP A 141 -19.85 16.30 -16.54
C ASP A 141 -18.95 16.44 -17.75
N PRO A 142 -17.91 15.60 -17.87
CA PRO A 142 -16.98 15.70 -19.01
C PRO A 142 -17.67 15.58 -20.36
N LYS A 143 -18.79 14.90 -20.42
CA LYS A 143 -19.56 14.76 -21.66
C LYS A 143 -20.55 15.89 -21.86
N GLY A 144 -20.93 16.51 -20.78
CA GLY A 144 -21.86 17.62 -20.80
C GLY A 144 -21.19 18.98 -20.84
N MET A 145 -19.90 18.99 -20.76
CA MET A 145 -19.15 20.23 -20.85
C MET A 145 -19.22 20.85 -22.21
#